data_b7a7454aedd4afe2bed102f1db2b98ab
#
_entry.id   b7a7454aedd4afe2bed102f1db2b98ab
#
_cell.length_a   1.000
_cell.length_b   1.000
_cell.length_c   1.000
_cell.angle_alpha   90.00
_cell.angle_beta   90.00
_cell.angle_gamma   90.00
#
_symmetry.space_group_name_H-M   'P 1'
#
loop_
_entity.id
_entity.type
_entity.pdbx_description
1 polymer ?
#
loop_
_entity_poly.entity_id
_entity_poly.type
_entity_poly.pdbx_seq_one_letter_code
_entity_poly.pdbx_strand_id
1 'polypeptide(L)'
;MPSTPVDLPDDLVSAYLALLSEREGLQAKRDVVVAERDRAVAQAAKARLSDSEALIAILELAIEKLKRELRGQRSERAARLIDQLELQLEELVMAATEDEVAAQAAARSSNGRSFVRRRPVRKPWPEDIERERVVIDPPATCACCGGSRLAKLGEDITETLEEIPRRFKVIETVREKFTCRDCEAISQPPAPFHATPRGFIGPHLLATILFDKFGMHSPLNRQSARLTCEGIALSTSTLADQVGFGTSALRPVFDLIEKHVFAAERLHGDDTTIPIRAKSKCTTGRIWTYVRDDQPFGGPAPPAAVYYASSDRRGEHPQKHLAGYGGILQSDCYSGFEPISVAEQKAVPLTFAFCRAHARRKFFELADIERRARDRKRNGRPISPIALEAVKRFDALFDIERQINGLSAAERLAVRGEKSKPLFDNMHKWLKRERATLTRSSEVIGAMDYMLKRWDGFARFLEDGRVCLTNNAAERALRGIALGRRNWTFAGSQRGADRAAVMLTLITTCRLNDVDSKAWLADVLARIADLPVARLNELLPWEWQSRRLAENLASQLAA
;
A
#
# COMPACT_ATOMS: atom_id res chain seq x y z
N MET A 1 19.54 -20.02 64.58
CA MET A 1 18.34 -20.87 64.54
C MET A 1 18.04 -21.09 63.07
N PRO A 2 18.09 -22.33 62.57
CA PRO A 2 17.72 -22.61 61.17
C PRO A 2 16.20 -22.64 61.09
N SER A 3 15.65 -21.92 60.12
CA SER A 3 14.24 -21.91 59.77
C SER A 3 13.81 -23.27 59.21
N THR A 4 12.88 -23.90 59.86
CA THR A 4 12.19 -25.11 59.41
C THR A 4 11.56 -24.89 58.01
N PRO A 5 11.65 -25.84 57.08
CA PRO A 5 10.92 -25.78 55.82
C PRO A 5 9.42 -25.83 56.14
N VAL A 6 8.67 -24.90 55.58
CA VAL A 6 7.20 -24.94 55.62
C VAL A 6 6.77 -26.04 54.66
N ASP A 7 6.30 -27.17 55.21
CA ASP A 7 5.61 -28.21 54.42
C ASP A 7 4.33 -27.61 53.86
N LEU A 8 4.30 -27.40 52.55
CA LEU A 8 3.10 -26.99 51.81
C LEU A 8 2.12 -28.19 51.80
N PRO A 9 0.81 -27.98 52.02
CA PRO A 9 -0.17 -29.05 51.92
C PRO A 9 -0.12 -29.76 50.56
N ASP A 10 -0.21 -31.07 50.55
CA ASP A 10 -0.13 -31.92 49.34
C ASP A 10 -1.12 -31.51 48.23
N ASP A 11 -2.28 -30.96 48.59
CA ASP A 11 -3.27 -30.39 47.67
C ASP A 11 -2.74 -29.17 46.87
N LEU A 12 -1.93 -28.33 47.50
CA LEU A 12 -1.33 -27.16 46.85
C LEU A 12 -0.21 -27.56 45.88
N VAL A 13 0.55 -28.57 46.22
CA VAL A 13 1.60 -29.11 45.33
C VAL A 13 0.97 -29.77 44.09
N SER A 14 -0.10 -30.54 44.30
CA SER A 14 -0.84 -31.20 43.22
C SER A 14 -1.51 -30.18 42.29
N ALA A 15 -2.11 -29.12 42.82
CA ALA A 15 -2.71 -28.04 42.05
C ALA A 15 -1.63 -27.25 41.26
N TYR A 16 -0.47 -27.00 41.86
CA TYR A 16 0.65 -26.32 41.17
C TYR A 16 1.22 -27.15 40.00
N LEU A 17 1.38 -28.46 40.18
CA LEU A 17 1.82 -29.38 39.14
C LEU A 17 0.81 -29.47 37.98
N ALA A 18 -0.49 -29.46 38.28
CA ALA A 18 -1.55 -29.42 37.28
C ALA A 18 -1.50 -28.12 36.44
N LEU A 19 -1.33 -26.97 37.11
CA LEU A 19 -1.17 -25.67 36.41
C LEU A 19 0.10 -25.60 35.57
N LEU A 20 1.20 -26.21 36.00
CA LEU A 20 2.42 -26.30 35.21
C LEU A 20 2.21 -27.14 33.95
N SER A 21 1.54 -28.28 34.06
CA SER A 21 1.19 -29.15 32.93
C SER A 21 0.24 -28.45 31.95
N GLU A 22 -0.75 -27.71 32.45
CA GLU A 22 -1.66 -26.93 31.63
C GLU A 22 -0.92 -25.79 30.89
N ARG A 23 0.00 -25.09 31.58
CA ARG A 23 0.85 -24.06 31.00
C ARG A 23 1.74 -24.61 29.88
N GLU A 24 2.35 -25.78 30.11
CA GLU A 24 3.18 -26.44 29.08
C GLU A 24 2.34 -26.86 27.85
N GLY A 25 1.13 -27.37 28.08
CA GLY A 25 0.18 -27.69 27.04
C GLY A 25 -0.27 -26.47 26.21
N LEU A 26 -0.53 -25.34 26.89
CA LEU A 26 -0.85 -24.07 26.22
C LEU A 26 0.36 -23.50 25.44
N GLN A 27 1.56 -23.67 26.01
CA GLN A 27 2.79 -23.23 25.35
C GLN A 27 3.07 -24.03 24.08
N ALA A 28 2.89 -25.35 24.13
CA ALA A 28 3.01 -26.22 22.95
C ALA A 28 1.97 -25.88 21.86
N LYS A 29 0.72 -25.63 22.26
CA LYS A 29 -0.34 -25.18 21.32
C LYS A 29 0.01 -23.84 20.69
N ARG A 30 0.52 -22.88 21.46
CA ARG A 30 0.98 -21.59 20.96
C ARG A 30 2.10 -21.75 19.93
N ASP A 31 3.08 -22.60 20.22
CA ASP A 31 4.23 -22.82 19.34
C ASP A 31 3.82 -23.49 18.02
N VAL A 32 2.81 -24.36 18.03
CA VAL A 32 2.21 -24.91 16.80
C VAL A 32 1.54 -23.82 15.96
N VAL A 33 0.71 -22.97 16.59
CA VAL A 33 0.03 -21.87 15.88
C VAL A 33 1.02 -20.87 15.30
N VAL A 34 2.11 -20.55 16.03
CA VAL A 34 3.18 -19.69 15.54
C VAL A 34 3.87 -20.32 14.31
N ALA A 35 4.18 -21.62 14.40
CA ALA A 35 4.80 -22.34 13.28
C ALA A 35 3.90 -22.42 12.02
N GLU A 36 2.58 -22.57 12.22
CA GLU A 36 1.61 -22.54 11.11
C GLU A 36 1.49 -21.16 10.49
N ARG A 37 1.44 -20.10 11.30
CA ARG A 37 1.46 -18.71 10.84
C ARG A 37 2.71 -18.41 10.02
N ASP A 38 3.87 -18.81 10.50
CA ASP A 38 5.14 -18.55 9.84
C ASP A 38 5.26 -19.33 8.51
N ARG A 39 4.67 -20.53 8.44
CA ARG A 39 4.52 -21.28 7.18
C ARG A 39 3.60 -20.56 6.18
N ALA A 40 2.47 -20.03 6.65
CA ALA A 40 1.53 -19.29 5.81
C ALA A 40 2.16 -18.00 5.27
N VAL A 41 2.91 -17.26 6.11
CA VAL A 41 3.67 -16.07 5.71
C VAL A 41 4.74 -16.40 4.67
N ALA A 42 5.49 -17.49 4.87
CA ALA A 42 6.50 -17.94 3.91
C ALA A 42 5.90 -18.37 2.56
N GLN A 43 4.71 -19.01 2.58
CA GLN A 43 3.99 -19.36 1.35
C GLN A 43 3.46 -18.11 0.62
N ALA A 44 2.94 -17.13 1.35
CA ALA A 44 2.47 -15.87 0.78
C ALA A 44 3.62 -15.05 0.17
N ALA A 45 4.77 -14.98 0.84
CA ALA A 45 5.99 -14.34 0.32
C ALA A 45 6.46 -15.01 -0.97
N LYS A 46 6.46 -16.35 -1.02
CA LYS A 46 6.85 -17.11 -2.21
C LYS A 46 5.89 -16.92 -3.40
N ALA A 47 4.58 -16.78 -3.15
CA ALA A 47 3.61 -16.47 -4.19
C ALA A 47 3.82 -15.05 -4.75
N ARG A 48 4.11 -14.07 -3.88
CA ARG A 48 4.44 -12.69 -4.28
C ARG A 48 5.70 -12.60 -5.14
N LEU A 49 6.72 -13.42 -4.85
CA LEU A 49 7.95 -13.51 -5.64
C LEU A 49 7.66 -13.97 -7.08
N SER A 50 6.84 -15.01 -7.25
CA SER A 50 6.45 -15.51 -8.57
C SER A 50 5.63 -14.48 -9.37
N ASP A 51 4.77 -13.72 -8.70
CA ASP A 51 3.97 -12.68 -9.32
C ASP A 51 4.84 -11.45 -9.70
N SER A 52 5.86 -11.12 -8.90
CA SER A 52 6.79 -10.03 -9.19
C SER A 52 7.74 -10.37 -10.34
N GLU A 53 8.23 -11.60 -10.43
CA GLU A 53 9.05 -12.06 -11.56
C GLU A 53 8.27 -12.02 -12.89
N ALA A 54 7.01 -12.45 -12.88
CA ALA A 54 6.13 -12.36 -14.03
C ALA A 54 5.86 -10.90 -14.45
N LEU A 55 5.68 -10.00 -13.49
CA LEU A 55 5.44 -8.58 -13.74
C LEU A 55 6.71 -7.88 -14.24
N ILE A 56 7.88 -8.24 -13.73
CA ILE A 56 9.20 -7.77 -14.23
C ILE A 56 9.34 -8.14 -15.71
N ALA A 57 9.09 -9.40 -16.07
CA ALA A 57 9.18 -9.86 -17.46
C ALA A 57 8.19 -9.14 -18.40
N ILE A 58 6.98 -8.86 -17.93
CA ILE A 58 5.97 -8.10 -18.69
C ILE A 58 6.42 -6.64 -18.89
N LEU A 59 6.98 -6.00 -17.88
CA LEU A 59 7.48 -4.63 -17.98
C LEU A 59 8.70 -4.52 -18.89
N GLU A 60 9.61 -5.47 -18.84
CA GLU A 60 10.75 -5.54 -19.76
C GLU A 60 10.31 -5.64 -21.22
N LEU A 61 9.35 -6.52 -21.49
CA LEU A 61 8.75 -6.63 -22.84
C LEU A 61 8.03 -5.35 -23.28
N ALA A 62 7.30 -4.70 -22.38
CA ALA A 62 6.60 -3.44 -22.69
C ALA A 62 7.59 -2.30 -22.97
N ILE A 63 8.66 -2.19 -22.19
CA ILE A 63 9.74 -1.22 -22.38
C ILE A 63 10.44 -1.49 -23.73
N GLU A 64 10.72 -2.74 -24.04
CA GLU A 64 11.37 -3.10 -25.31
C GLU A 64 10.48 -2.78 -26.52
N LYS A 65 9.16 -3.07 -26.43
CA LYS A 65 8.20 -2.74 -27.46
C LYS A 65 8.10 -1.23 -27.70
N LEU A 66 7.97 -0.44 -26.64
CA LEU A 66 7.95 1.03 -26.73
C LEU A 66 9.26 1.61 -27.26
N LYS A 67 10.41 1.05 -26.90
CA LYS A 67 11.72 1.41 -27.45
C LYS A 67 11.82 1.09 -28.93
N ARG A 68 11.18 0.03 -29.42
CA ARG A 68 11.10 -0.30 -30.86
C ARG A 68 10.19 0.68 -31.64
N GLU A 69 9.05 1.04 -31.07
CA GLU A 69 8.10 1.99 -31.68
C GLU A 69 8.68 3.41 -31.76
N LEU A 70 9.51 3.81 -30.81
CA LEU A 70 10.19 5.12 -30.79
C LEU A 70 11.35 5.27 -31.77
N ARG A 71 11.80 4.20 -32.42
CA ARG A 71 12.93 4.25 -33.37
C ARG A 71 12.68 5.14 -34.62
N GLY A 72 11.46 5.69 -34.78
CA GLY A 72 11.10 6.52 -35.93
C GLY A 72 10.55 7.92 -35.62
N GLN A 73 10.09 8.19 -34.42
CA GLN A 73 9.44 9.47 -34.10
C GLN A 73 9.94 10.04 -32.76
N ARG A 74 10.33 11.30 -32.73
CA ARG A 74 10.66 12.06 -31.52
C ARG A 74 9.36 12.41 -30.80
N SER A 75 8.85 11.52 -29.95
CA SER A 75 7.74 11.80 -29.07
C SER A 75 8.24 11.92 -27.63
N GLU A 76 8.29 13.14 -27.12
CA GLU A 76 8.63 13.46 -25.73
C GLU A 76 7.72 12.69 -24.75
N ARG A 77 6.48 12.41 -25.16
CA ARG A 77 5.49 11.67 -24.41
C ARG A 77 5.84 10.18 -24.24
N ALA A 78 6.41 9.58 -25.28
CA ALA A 78 6.82 8.18 -25.27
C ALA A 78 8.16 7.99 -24.52
N ALA A 79 9.06 8.98 -24.59
CA ALA A 79 10.28 8.98 -23.77
C ALA A 79 9.95 9.02 -22.27
N ARG A 80 9.06 9.91 -21.84
CA ARG A 80 8.58 9.96 -20.43
C ARG A 80 7.87 8.68 -20.00
N LEU A 81 7.18 7.99 -20.90
CA LEU A 81 6.55 6.71 -20.61
C LEU A 81 7.57 5.60 -20.38
N ILE A 82 8.63 5.56 -21.17
CA ILE A 82 9.74 4.64 -21.00
C ILE A 82 10.43 4.89 -19.66
N ASP A 83 10.76 6.14 -19.37
CA ASP A 83 11.37 6.53 -18.09
C ASP A 83 10.52 6.10 -16.89
N GLN A 84 9.19 6.18 -17.01
CA GLN A 84 8.27 5.76 -15.96
C GLN A 84 8.21 4.23 -15.82
N LEU A 85 8.25 3.48 -16.93
CA LEU A 85 8.24 2.02 -16.91
C LEU A 85 9.59 1.46 -16.42
N GLU A 86 10.71 2.11 -16.76
CA GLU A 86 12.03 1.79 -16.25
C GLU A 86 12.12 2.01 -14.72
N LEU A 87 11.50 3.07 -14.21
CA LEU A 87 11.37 3.30 -12.77
C LEU A 87 10.57 2.18 -12.08
N GLN A 88 9.46 1.78 -12.69
CA GLN A 88 8.63 0.69 -12.17
C GLN A 88 9.36 -0.66 -12.16
N LEU A 89 10.16 -0.92 -13.19
CA LEU A 89 10.99 -2.12 -13.28
C LEU A 89 12.04 -2.13 -12.18
N GLU A 90 12.73 -1.02 -11.95
CA GLU A 90 13.75 -0.89 -10.91
C GLU A 90 13.16 -1.08 -9.50
N GLU A 91 11.97 -0.51 -9.24
CA GLU A 91 11.25 -0.72 -7.99
C GLU A 91 10.85 -2.18 -7.76
N LEU A 92 10.36 -2.86 -8.82
CA LEU A 92 9.96 -4.27 -8.72
C LEU A 92 11.15 -5.20 -8.52
N VAL A 93 12.26 -4.93 -9.18
CA VAL A 93 13.52 -5.65 -8.98
C VAL A 93 14.03 -5.46 -7.55
N MET A 94 13.91 -4.25 -7.00
CA MET A 94 14.28 -3.98 -5.60
C MET A 94 13.31 -4.64 -4.61
N ALA A 95 12.00 -4.58 -4.87
CA ALA A 95 10.99 -5.25 -4.03
C ALA A 95 11.10 -6.77 -4.10
N ALA A 96 11.38 -7.34 -5.29
CA ALA A 96 11.61 -8.78 -5.45
C ALA A 96 12.84 -9.27 -4.68
N THR A 97 13.90 -8.47 -4.61
CA THR A 97 15.08 -8.78 -3.78
C THR A 97 14.80 -8.67 -2.29
N GLU A 98 13.95 -7.76 -1.84
CA GLU A 98 13.50 -7.68 -0.44
C GLU A 98 12.65 -8.91 -0.06
N ASP A 99 11.72 -9.33 -0.92
CA ASP A 99 10.89 -10.52 -0.72
C ASP A 99 11.71 -11.82 -0.79
N GLU A 100 12.74 -11.88 -1.63
CA GLU A 100 13.65 -13.03 -1.75
C GLU A 100 14.49 -13.23 -0.47
N VAL A 101 14.97 -12.15 0.14
CA VAL A 101 15.69 -12.20 1.42
C VAL A 101 14.77 -12.59 2.57
N ALA A 102 13.52 -12.10 2.59
CA ALA A 102 12.51 -12.52 3.56
C ALA A 102 12.18 -14.01 3.41
N ALA A 103 12.05 -14.51 2.17
CA ALA A 103 11.82 -15.92 1.89
C ALA A 103 13.03 -16.80 2.26
N GLN A 104 14.27 -16.33 2.05
CA GLN A 104 15.49 -17.02 2.45
C GLN A 104 15.69 -17.04 3.97
N ALA A 105 15.35 -15.97 4.69
CA ALA A 105 15.36 -15.92 6.15
C ALA A 105 14.36 -16.91 6.75
N ALA A 106 13.15 -16.97 6.19
CA ALA A 106 12.13 -17.95 6.59
C ALA A 106 12.54 -19.40 6.24
N ALA A 107 13.26 -19.62 5.12
CA ALA A 107 13.76 -20.94 4.71
C ALA A 107 14.94 -21.44 5.56
N ARG A 108 15.75 -20.54 6.15
CA ARG A 108 16.85 -20.90 7.07
C ARG A 108 16.36 -21.37 8.43
N SER A 109 15.14 -21.04 8.81
CA SER A 109 14.50 -21.54 10.04
C SER A 109 13.88 -22.94 9.88
N SER A 110 13.76 -23.48 8.66
CA SER A 110 13.23 -24.82 8.38
C SER A 110 14.31 -25.70 7.77
N ASN A 111 14.85 -26.62 8.56
CA ASN A 111 15.83 -27.63 8.15
C ASN A 111 15.39 -28.41 6.92
N GLY A 112 16.30 -28.54 5.98
CA GLY A 112 16.16 -28.99 4.63
C GLY A 112 15.45 -30.32 4.38
N ARG A 113 14.60 -30.30 3.36
CA ARG A 113 14.31 -31.43 2.47
C ARG A 113 14.25 -30.94 1.04
N SER A 114 14.94 -31.65 0.15
CA SER A 114 14.99 -31.48 -1.30
C SER A 114 13.60 -31.30 -1.92
N PHE A 115 13.43 -30.25 -2.71
CA PHE A 115 12.13 -29.89 -3.30
C PHE A 115 12.04 -30.40 -4.74
N VAL A 116 11.15 -31.35 -4.97
CA VAL A 116 10.70 -31.75 -6.31
C VAL A 116 9.70 -30.70 -6.81
N ARG A 117 9.97 -30.10 -7.98
CA ARG A 117 9.13 -29.09 -8.65
C ARG A 117 7.75 -29.71 -8.96
N ARG A 118 6.76 -29.47 -8.11
CA ARG A 118 5.35 -29.82 -8.39
C ARG A 118 4.75 -28.80 -9.36
N ARG A 119 4.00 -29.30 -10.37
CA ARG A 119 3.18 -28.43 -11.22
C ARG A 119 2.25 -27.58 -10.34
N PRO A 120 1.98 -26.29 -10.69
CA PRO A 120 1.05 -25.47 -9.92
C PRO A 120 -0.34 -26.14 -9.93
N VAL A 121 -0.76 -26.57 -8.75
CA VAL A 121 -2.12 -27.08 -8.53
C VAL A 121 -3.03 -25.86 -8.37
N ARG A 122 -4.15 -25.81 -9.09
CA ARG A 122 -5.18 -24.79 -8.87
C ARG A 122 -5.58 -24.81 -7.40
N LYS A 123 -5.58 -23.64 -6.77
CA LYS A 123 -6.14 -23.52 -5.41
C LYS A 123 -7.64 -23.81 -5.49
N PRO A 124 -8.20 -24.57 -4.55
CA PRO A 124 -9.64 -24.78 -4.49
C PRO A 124 -10.34 -23.44 -4.26
N TRP A 125 -11.57 -23.33 -4.74
CA TRP A 125 -12.40 -22.17 -4.48
C TRP A 125 -12.71 -22.06 -2.99
N PRO A 126 -12.83 -20.82 -2.42
CA PRO A 126 -13.19 -20.62 -1.02
C PRO A 126 -14.48 -21.36 -0.65
N GLU A 127 -14.55 -21.85 0.59
CA GLU A 127 -15.69 -22.66 1.07
C GLU A 127 -16.96 -21.82 1.28
N ASP A 128 -16.82 -20.52 1.48
CA ASP A 128 -17.88 -19.53 1.69
C ASP A 128 -18.64 -19.14 0.40
N ILE A 129 -18.18 -19.59 -0.77
CA ILE A 129 -18.88 -19.36 -2.03
C ILE A 129 -20.05 -20.37 -2.15
N GLU A 130 -21.26 -19.84 -2.43
CA GLU A 130 -22.45 -20.65 -2.71
C GLU A 130 -22.16 -21.67 -3.81
N ARG A 131 -22.53 -22.94 -3.58
CA ARG A 131 -22.27 -24.05 -4.49
C ARG A 131 -23.59 -24.63 -4.98
N GLU A 132 -23.81 -24.60 -6.29
CA GLU A 132 -24.91 -25.28 -6.95
C GLU A 132 -24.39 -26.60 -7.53
N ARG A 133 -25.01 -27.72 -7.14
CA ARG A 133 -24.64 -29.03 -7.65
C ARG A 133 -25.58 -29.46 -8.79
N VAL A 134 -25.04 -29.47 -10.00
CA VAL A 134 -25.74 -29.94 -11.19
C VAL A 134 -25.29 -31.37 -11.47
N VAL A 135 -26.21 -32.32 -11.41
CA VAL A 135 -25.95 -33.72 -11.73
C VAL A 135 -26.43 -33.99 -13.16
N ILE A 136 -25.55 -34.48 -14.00
CA ILE A 136 -25.88 -34.89 -15.36
C ILE A 136 -26.49 -36.28 -15.31
N ASP A 137 -27.62 -36.47 -15.99
CA ASP A 137 -28.32 -37.76 -16.02
C ASP A 137 -27.41 -38.85 -16.57
N PRO A 138 -27.38 -40.02 -15.92
CA PRO A 138 -26.60 -41.16 -16.38
C PRO A 138 -27.10 -41.69 -17.73
N PRO A 139 -26.21 -42.26 -18.54
CA PRO A 139 -26.64 -42.89 -19.80
C PRO A 139 -27.64 -44.03 -19.53
N ALA A 140 -28.71 -44.12 -20.30
CA ALA A 140 -29.72 -45.14 -20.14
C ALA A 140 -29.22 -46.55 -20.53
N THR A 141 -28.22 -46.60 -21.41
CA THR A 141 -27.65 -47.86 -21.91
C THR A 141 -26.13 -47.77 -22.06
N CYS A 142 -25.48 -48.92 -21.98
CA CYS A 142 -24.04 -49.01 -22.19
C CYS A 142 -23.70 -48.72 -23.67
N ALA A 143 -22.79 -47.78 -23.91
CA ALA A 143 -22.37 -47.40 -25.27
C ALA A 143 -21.66 -48.52 -26.04
N CYS A 144 -21.15 -49.55 -25.34
CA CYS A 144 -20.42 -50.65 -25.93
C CYS A 144 -21.32 -51.84 -26.33
N CYS A 145 -22.25 -52.27 -25.43
CA CYS A 145 -23.04 -53.48 -25.62
C CYS A 145 -24.57 -53.24 -25.62
N GLY A 146 -25.06 -52.01 -25.43
CA GLY A 146 -26.48 -51.69 -25.39
C GLY A 146 -27.23 -52.15 -24.11
N GLY A 147 -26.54 -52.77 -23.16
CA GLY A 147 -27.15 -53.30 -21.93
C GLY A 147 -27.61 -52.18 -20.98
N SER A 148 -28.77 -52.38 -20.33
CA SER A 148 -29.38 -51.37 -19.42
C SER A 148 -28.96 -51.52 -17.94
N ARG A 149 -28.17 -52.55 -17.59
CA ARG A 149 -27.72 -52.81 -16.21
C ARG A 149 -26.41 -52.03 -15.90
N LEU A 150 -26.53 -50.74 -15.72
CA LEU A 150 -25.44 -49.86 -15.36
C LEU A 150 -25.37 -49.67 -13.83
N ALA A 151 -24.21 -49.79 -13.22
CA ALA A 151 -23.96 -49.49 -11.83
C ALA A 151 -23.01 -48.30 -11.72
N LYS A 152 -23.26 -47.40 -10.79
CA LYS A 152 -22.41 -46.22 -10.53
C LYS A 152 -21.05 -46.67 -9.98
N LEU A 153 -19.97 -46.29 -10.64
CA LEU A 153 -18.60 -46.62 -10.26
C LEU A 153 -17.91 -45.47 -9.46
N GLY A 154 -18.28 -44.23 -9.77
CA GLY A 154 -17.68 -43.04 -9.14
C GLY A 154 -18.30 -41.76 -9.69
N GLU A 155 -17.71 -40.63 -9.32
CA GLU A 155 -18.08 -39.29 -9.77
C GLU A 155 -16.82 -38.50 -10.13
N ASP A 156 -16.83 -37.84 -11.28
CA ASP A 156 -15.88 -36.80 -11.63
C ASP A 156 -16.52 -35.43 -11.39
N ILE A 157 -15.96 -34.63 -10.51
CA ILE A 157 -16.47 -33.31 -10.15
C ILE A 157 -15.62 -32.26 -10.85
N THR A 158 -16.24 -31.40 -11.65
CA THR A 158 -15.63 -30.21 -12.24
C THR A 158 -16.27 -28.99 -11.62
N GLU A 159 -15.45 -28.16 -10.97
CA GLU A 159 -15.90 -26.90 -10.37
C GLU A 159 -15.68 -25.75 -11.35
N THR A 160 -16.74 -25.01 -11.68
CA THR A 160 -16.72 -23.82 -12.54
C THR A 160 -17.17 -22.62 -11.71
N LEU A 161 -16.34 -21.57 -11.64
CA LEU A 161 -16.75 -20.33 -11.00
C LEU A 161 -17.61 -19.51 -11.97
N GLU A 162 -18.82 -19.14 -11.52
CA GLU A 162 -19.75 -18.31 -12.29
C GLU A 162 -20.07 -17.02 -11.52
N GLU A 163 -20.35 -15.93 -12.25
CA GLU A 163 -20.76 -14.66 -11.66
C GLU A 163 -22.29 -14.59 -11.55
N ILE A 164 -22.79 -14.33 -10.33
CA ILE A 164 -24.20 -13.98 -10.13
C ILE A 164 -24.36 -12.47 -10.38
N PRO A 165 -25.19 -12.02 -11.33
CA PRO A 165 -25.40 -10.60 -11.59
C PRO A 165 -25.80 -9.82 -10.33
N ARG A 166 -25.31 -8.57 -10.21
CA ARG A 166 -25.62 -7.70 -9.06
C ARG A 166 -27.11 -7.52 -8.87
N ARG A 167 -27.55 -7.58 -7.61
CA ARG A 167 -28.95 -7.33 -7.25
C ARG A 167 -29.05 -5.99 -6.51
N PHE A 168 -30.05 -5.19 -6.87
CA PHE A 168 -30.39 -3.96 -6.17
C PHE A 168 -31.68 -4.16 -5.40
N LYS A 169 -31.79 -3.50 -4.24
CA LYS A 169 -33.03 -3.46 -3.47
C LYS A 169 -33.35 -2.01 -3.09
N VAL A 170 -34.61 -1.67 -3.08
CA VAL A 170 -35.12 -0.43 -2.51
C VAL A 170 -35.48 -0.69 -1.05
N ILE A 171 -35.02 0.18 -0.14
CA ILE A 171 -35.37 0.12 1.28
C ILE A 171 -36.40 1.24 1.52
N GLU A 172 -37.64 0.86 1.78
CA GLU A 172 -38.70 1.79 2.15
C GLU A 172 -38.70 2.00 3.67
N THR A 173 -38.37 3.22 4.11
CA THR A 173 -38.42 3.59 5.53
C THR A 173 -39.69 4.36 5.82
N VAL A 174 -40.63 3.70 6.46
CA VAL A 174 -41.94 4.32 6.83
C VAL A 174 -41.82 4.94 8.21
N ARG A 175 -42.15 6.20 8.32
CA ARG A 175 -42.25 6.94 9.59
C ARG A 175 -43.68 7.43 9.75
N GLU A 176 -44.43 6.75 10.60
CA GLU A 176 -45.81 7.13 10.86
C GLU A 176 -45.90 8.45 11.62
N LYS A 177 -46.94 9.22 11.33
CA LYS A 177 -47.26 10.45 12.04
C LYS A 177 -48.45 10.20 12.93
N PHE A 178 -48.37 10.69 14.17
CA PHE A 178 -49.42 10.56 15.16
C PHE A 178 -49.88 11.94 15.59
N THR A 179 -51.17 12.11 15.80
CA THR A 179 -51.75 13.28 16.39
C THR A 179 -52.15 12.94 17.82
N CYS A 180 -51.75 13.77 18.80
CA CYS A 180 -52.22 13.66 20.17
C CYS A 180 -53.67 14.10 20.24
N ARG A 181 -54.53 13.27 20.79
CA ARG A 181 -55.96 13.59 20.95
C ARG A 181 -56.22 14.61 22.07
N ASP A 182 -55.25 14.80 22.98
CA ASP A 182 -55.41 15.73 24.10
C ASP A 182 -54.94 17.14 23.78
N CYS A 183 -53.91 17.32 22.95
CA CYS A 183 -53.32 18.61 22.63
C CYS A 183 -53.17 18.90 21.12
N GLU A 184 -53.63 17.99 20.26
CA GLU A 184 -53.56 18.07 18.80
C GLU A 184 -52.13 18.17 18.22
N ALA A 185 -51.10 18.04 19.05
CA ALA A 185 -49.71 18.07 18.60
C ALA A 185 -49.40 16.87 17.73
N ILE A 186 -48.66 17.11 16.63
CA ILE A 186 -48.20 16.06 15.74
C ILE A 186 -46.82 15.55 16.23
N SER A 187 -46.71 14.27 16.42
CA SER A 187 -45.44 13.58 16.72
C SER A 187 -45.06 12.60 15.62
N GLN A 188 -43.77 12.54 15.33
CA GLN A 188 -43.22 11.60 14.36
C GLN A 188 -41.82 11.16 14.84
N PRO A 189 -41.46 9.89 14.69
CA PRO A 189 -40.10 9.45 14.96
C PRO A 189 -39.06 10.24 14.16
N PRO A 190 -37.85 10.49 14.69
CA PRO A 190 -36.79 11.16 13.95
C PRO A 190 -36.41 10.38 12.69
N ALA A 191 -35.95 11.09 11.66
CA ALA A 191 -35.44 10.44 10.46
C ALA A 191 -34.12 9.73 10.79
N PRO A 192 -33.89 8.51 10.25
CA PRO A 192 -32.58 7.89 10.36
C PRO A 192 -31.55 8.76 9.64
N PHE A 193 -30.31 8.69 10.09
CA PHE A 193 -29.22 9.35 9.40
C PHE A 193 -28.95 8.72 8.04
N HIS A 194 -28.64 9.57 7.07
CA HIS A 194 -28.17 9.16 5.75
C HIS A 194 -26.96 10.00 5.36
N ALA A 195 -25.87 9.34 4.93
CA ALA A 195 -24.69 10.01 4.40
C ALA A 195 -25.00 10.83 3.13
N THR A 196 -26.12 10.56 2.48
CA THR A 196 -26.60 11.27 1.28
C THR A 196 -27.92 11.95 1.58
N PRO A 197 -28.23 13.13 0.99
CA PRO A 197 -29.48 13.81 1.21
C PRO A 197 -30.69 12.91 0.94
N ARG A 198 -31.64 12.91 1.85
CA ARG A 198 -32.89 12.14 1.80
C ARG A 198 -32.72 10.62 1.69
N GLY A 199 -31.50 10.08 1.96
CA GLY A 199 -31.24 8.65 1.86
C GLY A 199 -31.32 8.09 0.43
N PHE A 200 -31.06 8.92 -0.58
CA PHE A 200 -31.22 8.54 -1.99
C PHE A 200 -30.37 7.33 -2.39
N ILE A 201 -29.17 7.21 -1.83
CA ILE A 201 -28.26 6.08 -2.04
C ILE A 201 -27.87 5.51 -0.67
N GLY A 202 -28.06 4.21 -0.49
CA GLY A 202 -27.66 3.50 0.72
C GLY A 202 -26.13 3.36 0.85
N PRO A 203 -25.64 3.06 2.07
CA PRO A 203 -24.20 3.05 2.38
C PRO A 203 -23.40 2.06 1.53
N HIS A 204 -23.92 0.87 1.23
CA HIS A 204 -23.23 -0.12 0.40
C HIS A 204 -23.05 0.31 -1.06
N LEU A 205 -24.09 0.91 -1.68
CA LEU A 205 -23.98 1.42 -3.04
C LEU A 205 -23.06 2.65 -3.08
N LEU A 206 -23.13 3.52 -2.08
CA LEU A 206 -22.24 4.68 -1.96
C LEU A 206 -20.77 4.23 -1.82
N ALA A 207 -20.48 3.24 -0.97
CA ALA A 207 -19.16 2.63 -0.83
C ALA A 207 -18.66 2.06 -2.16
N THR A 208 -19.54 1.39 -2.92
CA THR A 208 -19.20 0.85 -4.25
C THR A 208 -18.82 1.97 -5.22
N ILE A 209 -19.62 3.05 -5.29
CA ILE A 209 -19.34 4.19 -6.17
C ILE A 209 -18.00 4.86 -5.82
N LEU A 210 -17.72 5.05 -4.52
CA LEU A 210 -16.47 5.64 -4.04
C LEU A 210 -15.27 4.73 -4.32
N PHE A 211 -15.38 3.44 -3.99
CA PHE A 211 -14.31 2.47 -4.21
C PHE A 211 -14.02 2.25 -5.69
N ASP A 212 -15.05 2.05 -6.53
CA ASP A 212 -14.88 1.91 -7.97
C ASP A 212 -14.17 3.13 -8.57
N LYS A 213 -14.52 4.37 -8.10
CA LYS A 213 -13.89 5.59 -8.60
C LYS A 213 -12.44 5.76 -8.18
N PHE A 214 -12.13 5.59 -6.90
CA PHE A 214 -10.83 5.95 -6.34
C PHE A 214 -9.91 4.75 -6.07
N GLY A 215 -10.49 3.58 -5.81
CA GLY A 215 -9.76 2.34 -5.59
C GLY A 215 -9.50 1.55 -6.86
N MET A 216 -10.52 1.50 -7.78
CA MET A 216 -10.45 0.79 -9.06
C MET A 216 -10.24 1.74 -10.26
N HIS A 217 -10.13 3.04 -9.99
CA HIS A 217 -9.90 4.08 -11.00
C HIS A 217 -10.95 4.12 -12.12
N SER A 218 -12.18 3.65 -11.86
CA SER A 218 -13.28 3.67 -12.82
C SER A 218 -13.95 5.05 -12.85
N PRO A 219 -13.92 5.79 -13.95
CA PRO A 219 -14.54 7.11 -14.04
C PRO A 219 -16.07 7.03 -13.93
N LEU A 220 -16.70 8.10 -13.42
CA LEU A 220 -18.13 8.11 -13.13
C LEU A 220 -19.01 7.90 -14.38
N ASN A 221 -18.57 8.30 -15.56
CA ASN A 221 -19.31 8.05 -16.80
C ASN A 221 -19.38 6.54 -17.11
N ARG A 222 -18.31 5.77 -16.88
CA ARG A 222 -18.33 4.31 -17.03
C ARG A 222 -19.19 3.63 -15.96
N GLN A 223 -19.17 4.14 -14.73
CA GLN A 223 -20.06 3.67 -13.66
C GLN A 223 -21.53 3.93 -14.00
N SER A 224 -21.86 5.13 -14.50
CA SER A 224 -23.20 5.50 -14.94
C SER A 224 -23.67 4.57 -16.08
N ALA A 225 -22.83 4.33 -17.09
CA ALA A 225 -23.16 3.43 -18.19
C ALA A 225 -23.40 2.00 -17.69
N ARG A 226 -22.56 1.47 -16.81
CA ARG A 226 -22.74 0.14 -16.21
C ARG A 226 -24.05 0.04 -15.43
N LEU A 227 -24.33 1.00 -14.55
CA LEU A 227 -25.57 1.02 -13.77
C LEU A 227 -26.81 1.09 -14.68
N THR A 228 -26.74 1.83 -15.79
CA THR A 228 -27.82 1.88 -16.79
C THR A 228 -28.04 0.50 -17.44
N CYS A 229 -26.98 -0.24 -17.79
CA CYS A 229 -27.10 -1.62 -18.29
C CYS A 229 -27.70 -2.58 -17.24
N GLU A 230 -27.48 -2.31 -15.95
CA GLU A 230 -28.04 -3.06 -14.82
C GLU A 230 -29.47 -2.57 -14.44
N GLY A 231 -30.10 -1.69 -15.25
CA GLY A 231 -31.46 -1.18 -15.06
C GLY A 231 -31.56 0.03 -14.09
N ILE A 232 -30.45 0.58 -13.63
CA ILE A 232 -30.41 1.71 -12.67
C ILE A 232 -29.93 2.98 -13.36
N ALA A 233 -30.85 3.88 -13.67
CA ALA A 233 -30.56 5.15 -14.37
C ALA A 233 -30.01 6.20 -13.39
N LEU A 234 -28.68 6.28 -13.21
CA LEU A 234 -27.99 7.33 -12.44
C LEU A 234 -27.08 8.14 -13.35
N SER A 235 -27.35 9.44 -13.46
CA SER A 235 -26.53 10.33 -14.28
C SER A 235 -25.12 10.54 -13.66
N THR A 236 -24.15 10.90 -14.50
CA THR A 236 -22.79 11.23 -14.05
C THR A 236 -22.78 12.38 -13.04
N SER A 237 -23.69 13.38 -13.20
CA SER A 237 -23.82 14.49 -12.25
C SER A 237 -24.33 14.00 -10.89
N THR A 238 -25.38 13.16 -10.89
CA THR A 238 -25.89 12.54 -9.67
C THR A 238 -24.78 11.76 -8.94
N LEU A 239 -24.02 10.91 -9.66
CA LEU A 239 -22.90 10.19 -9.07
C LEU A 239 -21.82 11.11 -8.51
N ALA A 240 -21.54 12.25 -9.18
CA ALA A 240 -20.56 13.24 -8.68
C ALA A 240 -21.03 13.93 -7.39
N ASP A 241 -22.34 14.19 -7.25
CA ASP A 241 -22.91 14.71 -6.02
C ASP A 241 -22.82 13.69 -4.89
N GLN A 242 -23.16 12.41 -5.16
CA GLN A 242 -23.03 11.34 -4.17
C GLN A 242 -21.58 11.16 -3.70
N VAL A 243 -20.60 11.24 -4.60
CA VAL A 243 -19.18 11.26 -4.24
C VAL A 243 -18.86 12.44 -3.30
N GLY A 244 -19.46 13.61 -3.55
CA GLY A 244 -19.30 14.77 -2.69
C GLY A 244 -19.83 14.55 -1.28
N PHE A 245 -21.03 14.02 -1.16
CA PHE A 245 -21.66 13.73 0.13
C PHE A 245 -20.92 12.65 0.90
N GLY A 246 -20.58 11.54 0.24
CA GLY A 246 -19.82 10.45 0.86
C GLY A 246 -18.45 10.89 1.37
N THR A 247 -17.72 11.69 0.57
CA THR A 247 -16.42 12.24 0.98
C THR A 247 -16.57 13.17 2.19
N SER A 248 -17.63 13.98 2.24
CA SER A 248 -17.92 14.88 3.37
C SER A 248 -18.24 14.09 4.63
N ALA A 249 -19.06 13.04 4.53
CA ALA A 249 -19.41 12.18 5.67
C ALA A 249 -18.19 11.46 6.26
N LEU A 250 -17.21 11.12 5.42
CA LEU A 250 -15.96 10.41 5.82
C LEU A 250 -14.87 11.36 6.34
N ARG A 251 -15.06 12.68 6.29
CA ARG A 251 -14.05 13.67 6.71
C ARG A 251 -13.55 13.46 8.14
N PRO A 252 -14.38 13.15 9.15
CA PRO A 252 -13.88 12.92 10.51
C PRO A 252 -12.88 11.78 10.61
N VAL A 253 -13.04 10.71 9.81
CA VAL A 253 -12.08 9.59 9.79
C VAL A 253 -10.78 9.99 9.09
N PHE A 254 -10.87 10.80 8.03
CA PHE A 254 -9.69 11.40 7.40
C PHE A 254 -8.88 12.20 8.43
N ASP A 255 -9.53 13.06 9.22
CA ASP A 255 -8.86 13.92 10.21
C ASP A 255 -8.15 13.08 11.31
N LEU A 256 -8.71 11.92 11.67
CA LEU A 256 -8.06 10.97 12.59
C LEU A 256 -6.83 10.30 11.98
N ILE A 257 -6.90 9.88 10.71
CA ILE A 257 -5.75 9.31 9.99
C ILE A 257 -4.67 10.38 9.80
N GLU A 258 -5.03 11.60 9.43
CA GLU A 258 -4.13 12.74 9.31
C GLU A 258 -3.35 12.96 10.62
N LYS A 259 -4.08 13.03 11.75
CA LYS A 259 -3.48 13.16 13.07
C LYS A 259 -2.53 12.01 13.41
N HIS A 260 -2.91 10.77 13.08
CA HIS A 260 -2.07 9.59 13.28
C HIS A 260 -0.78 9.65 12.45
N VAL A 261 -0.87 10.08 11.18
CA VAL A 261 0.29 10.21 10.30
C VAL A 261 1.25 11.28 10.83
N PHE A 262 0.75 12.47 11.18
CA PHE A 262 1.61 13.56 11.67
C PHE A 262 2.07 13.39 13.13
N ALA A 263 1.61 12.38 13.84
CA ALA A 263 2.18 11.97 15.13
C ALA A 263 3.46 11.13 14.99
N ALA A 264 3.84 10.74 13.77
CA ALA A 264 5.04 9.95 13.53
C ALA A 264 6.32 10.77 13.74
N GLU A 265 7.37 10.13 14.26
CA GLU A 265 8.70 10.75 14.39
C GLU A 265 9.44 10.86 13.06
N ARG A 266 9.08 10.02 12.09
CA ARG A 266 9.61 10.03 10.72
C ARG A 266 8.47 9.82 9.71
N LEU A 267 8.44 10.65 8.66
CA LEU A 267 7.52 10.55 7.52
C LEU A 267 8.28 10.36 6.22
N HIS A 268 7.69 9.63 5.31
CA HIS A 268 8.05 9.67 3.90
C HIS A 268 7.17 10.69 3.18
N GLY A 269 7.76 11.58 2.39
CA GLY A 269 7.03 12.59 1.61
C GLY A 269 7.39 12.56 0.14
N ASP A 270 6.38 12.69 -0.74
CA ASP A 270 6.56 12.75 -2.19
C ASP A 270 5.36 13.40 -2.87
N ASP A 271 5.47 13.72 -4.17
CA ASP A 271 4.38 14.29 -4.96
C ASP A 271 4.29 13.73 -6.38
N THR A 272 3.09 13.68 -6.93
CA THR A 272 2.86 13.33 -8.33
C THR A 272 1.93 14.31 -9.04
N THR A 273 2.01 14.36 -10.36
CA THR A 273 1.15 15.23 -11.17
C THR A 273 -0.27 14.70 -11.25
N ILE A 274 -1.26 15.59 -11.16
CA ILE A 274 -2.66 15.35 -11.46
C ILE A 274 -3.17 16.43 -12.44
N PRO A 275 -3.74 16.05 -13.59
CA PRO A 275 -4.42 17.02 -14.44
C PRO A 275 -5.72 17.49 -13.78
N ILE A 276 -5.93 18.79 -13.69
CA ILE A 276 -7.14 19.39 -13.14
C ILE A 276 -7.81 20.23 -14.23
N ARG A 277 -9.10 20.01 -14.46
CA ARG A 277 -9.86 20.77 -15.47
C ARG A 277 -10.06 22.21 -15.01
N ALA A 278 -9.67 23.14 -15.85
CA ALA A 278 -9.95 24.57 -15.76
C ALA A 278 -10.90 25.01 -16.89
N LYS A 279 -11.27 26.30 -16.95
CA LYS A 279 -12.28 26.81 -17.89
C LYS A 279 -12.02 26.47 -19.35
N SER A 280 -10.77 26.57 -19.82
CA SER A 280 -10.40 26.36 -21.23
C SER A 280 -9.41 25.24 -21.47
N LYS A 281 -8.69 24.78 -20.42
CA LYS A 281 -7.63 23.76 -20.52
C LYS A 281 -7.51 22.98 -19.23
N CYS A 282 -6.74 21.88 -19.25
CA CYS A 282 -6.30 21.25 -18.03
C CYS A 282 -5.03 21.93 -17.50
N THR A 283 -4.99 22.24 -16.22
CA THR A 283 -3.79 22.66 -15.49
C THR A 283 -3.10 21.45 -14.86
N THR A 284 -1.79 21.51 -14.70
CA THR A 284 -1.04 20.45 -14.00
C THR A 284 -0.98 20.78 -12.52
N GLY A 285 -1.92 20.20 -11.74
CA GLY A 285 -1.87 20.21 -10.29
C GLY A 285 -0.98 19.09 -9.74
N ARG A 286 -0.95 18.96 -8.42
CA ARG A 286 -0.18 17.96 -7.68
C ARG A 286 -1.05 17.24 -6.66
N ILE A 287 -0.70 15.98 -6.43
CA ILE A 287 -1.09 15.22 -5.24
C ILE A 287 0.17 14.98 -4.43
N TRP A 288 0.17 15.48 -3.22
CA TRP A 288 1.21 15.29 -2.21
C TRP A 288 0.82 14.13 -1.33
N THR A 289 1.79 13.32 -0.91
CA THR A 289 1.56 12.26 0.08
C THR A 289 2.58 12.32 1.20
N TYR A 290 2.12 12.01 2.40
CA TYR A 290 2.96 11.77 3.57
C TYR A 290 2.58 10.42 4.15
N VAL A 291 3.58 9.57 4.33
CA VAL A 291 3.37 8.17 4.74
C VAL A 291 4.11 7.89 6.04
N ARG A 292 3.39 7.40 7.02
CA ARG A 292 3.92 6.75 8.20
C ARG A 292 4.05 5.26 7.90
N ASP A 293 5.26 4.73 8.02
CA ASP A 293 5.56 3.31 7.90
C ASP A 293 6.72 3.00 8.85
N ASP A 294 6.39 2.52 10.04
CA ASP A 294 7.37 2.26 11.10
C ASP A 294 7.90 0.81 11.08
N GLN A 295 7.36 -0.04 10.19
CA GLN A 295 7.74 -1.46 10.07
C GLN A 295 9.24 -1.68 9.78
N PRO A 296 9.92 -0.87 8.92
CA PRO A 296 11.33 -1.08 8.63
C PRO A 296 12.26 -1.00 9.85
N PHE A 297 11.84 -0.34 10.94
CA PHE A 297 12.59 -0.27 12.19
C PHE A 297 11.85 -0.90 13.39
N GLY A 298 10.94 -1.84 13.11
CA GLY A 298 10.22 -2.62 14.13
C GLY A 298 9.23 -1.81 14.96
N GLY A 299 8.81 -0.64 14.48
CA GLY A 299 7.82 0.19 15.16
C GLY A 299 6.43 -0.44 15.15
N PRO A 300 5.66 -0.36 16.27
CA PRO A 300 4.36 -1.02 16.40
C PRO A 300 3.20 -0.25 15.76
N ALA A 301 3.40 1.01 15.35
CA ALA A 301 2.32 1.85 14.86
C ALA A 301 1.81 1.39 13.48
N PRO A 302 0.50 1.30 13.28
CA PRO A 302 -0.09 0.94 12.00
C PRO A 302 0.35 1.88 10.88
N PRO A 303 0.72 1.36 9.70
CA PRO A 303 1.09 2.20 8.56
C PRO A 303 -0.11 2.97 8.03
N ALA A 304 0.10 4.23 7.66
CA ALA A 304 -0.95 5.09 7.14
C ALA A 304 -0.39 6.13 6.18
N ALA A 305 -1.22 6.59 5.24
CA ALA A 305 -0.86 7.62 4.27
C ALA A 305 -1.90 8.73 4.24
N VAL A 306 -1.48 9.98 4.20
CA VAL A 306 -2.34 11.14 4.00
C VAL A 306 -1.99 11.83 2.68
N TYR A 307 -3.02 12.32 1.99
CA TYR A 307 -2.88 12.98 0.68
C TYR A 307 -3.51 14.35 0.69
N TYR A 308 -2.90 15.26 -0.08
CA TYR A 308 -3.41 16.61 -0.33
C TYR A 308 -3.31 16.94 -1.82
N ALA A 309 -4.28 17.70 -2.32
CA ALA A 309 -4.26 18.19 -3.69
C ALA A 309 -3.88 19.67 -3.74
N SER A 310 -3.11 20.06 -4.75
CA SER A 310 -2.79 21.46 -5.03
C SER A 310 -2.88 21.77 -6.52
N SER A 311 -3.09 23.05 -6.85
CA SER A 311 -3.18 23.52 -8.23
C SER A 311 -1.84 23.56 -8.96
N ASP A 312 -0.74 23.55 -8.22
CA ASP A 312 0.63 23.63 -8.73
C ASP A 312 1.65 22.98 -7.78
N ARG A 313 2.95 23.06 -8.08
CA ARG A 313 4.06 22.47 -7.29
C ARG A 313 4.79 23.49 -6.41
N ARG A 314 4.18 24.58 -6.00
CA ARG A 314 4.87 25.58 -5.19
C ARG A 314 5.16 25.07 -3.78
N GLY A 315 6.27 25.54 -3.19
CA GLY A 315 6.70 25.15 -1.84
C GLY A 315 5.73 25.55 -0.73
N GLU A 316 4.84 26.55 -0.96
CA GLU A 316 3.82 26.98 -0.01
C GLU A 316 2.86 25.84 0.39
N HIS A 317 2.60 24.88 -0.53
CA HIS A 317 1.72 23.74 -0.24
C HIS A 317 2.32 22.80 0.80
N PRO A 318 3.52 22.20 0.60
CA PRO A 318 4.13 21.37 1.63
C PRO A 318 4.47 22.14 2.90
N GLN A 319 4.79 23.44 2.83
CA GLN A 319 4.95 24.27 4.04
C GLN A 319 3.67 24.30 4.87
N LYS A 320 2.50 24.49 4.24
CA LYS A 320 1.21 24.46 4.91
C LYS A 320 0.90 23.08 5.50
N HIS A 321 1.12 22.01 4.72
CA HIS A 321 0.84 20.65 5.17
C HIS A 321 1.68 20.26 6.40
N LEU A 322 2.94 20.67 6.41
CA LEU A 322 3.92 20.33 7.45
C LEU A 322 4.08 21.40 8.54
N ALA A 323 3.22 22.42 8.57
CA ALA A 323 3.36 23.53 9.51
C ALA A 323 3.41 23.11 10.98
N GLY A 324 2.63 22.10 11.37
CA GLY A 324 2.61 21.54 12.72
C GLY A 324 3.52 20.32 12.94
N TYR A 325 4.22 19.85 11.91
CA TYR A 325 5.06 18.66 11.99
C TYR A 325 6.50 19.02 12.33
N GLY A 326 7.05 18.38 13.38
CA GLY A 326 8.46 18.45 13.75
C GLY A 326 9.00 17.03 13.90
N GLY A 327 9.85 16.62 12.98
CA GLY A 327 10.43 15.28 12.96
C GLY A 327 11.31 15.11 11.74
N ILE A 328 11.50 13.86 11.31
CA ILE A 328 12.29 13.54 10.12
C ILE A 328 11.37 13.43 8.92
N LEU A 329 11.60 14.25 7.89
CA LEU A 329 10.98 14.09 6.58
C LEU A 329 11.96 13.42 5.63
N GLN A 330 11.63 12.23 5.20
CA GLN A 330 12.37 11.50 4.19
C GLN A 330 11.71 11.72 2.81
N SER A 331 12.47 12.28 1.86
CA SER A 331 11.95 12.66 0.55
C SER A 331 13.02 12.55 -0.54
N ASP A 332 12.64 12.85 -1.78
CA ASP A 332 13.59 13.28 -2.80
C ASP A 332 14.19 14.66 -2.45
N CYS A 333 15.20 15.08 -3.19
CA CYS A 333 15.80 16.42 -2.97
C CYS A 333 14.97 17.54 -3.61
N TYR A 334 13.65 17.53 -3.45
CA TYR A 334 12.82 18.61 -4.00
C TYR A 334 13.04 19.92 -3.27
N SER A 335 13.42 20.97 -4.01
CA SER A 335 13.76 22.29 -3.44
C SER A 335 12.58 23.00 -2.76
N GLY A 336 11.33 22.63 -3.06
CA GLY A 336 10.15 23.18 -2.39
C GLY A 336 10.01 22.80 -0.92
N PHE A 337 10.79 21.80 -0.44
CA PHE A 337 10.88 21.47 0.98
C PHE A 337 11.95 22.30 1.71
N GLU A 338 12.97 22.84 1.01
CA GLU A 338 14.11 23.56 1.62
C GLU A 338 13.67 24.77 2.49
N PRO A 339 12.69 25.62 2.08
CA PRO A 339 12.24 26.74 2.90
C PRO A 339 11.62 26.34 4.25
N ILE A 340 11.17 25.10 4.38
CA ILE A 340 10.52 24.60 5.61
C ILE A 340 11.56 24.43 6.74
N SER A 341 12.81 24.10 6.38
CA SER A 341 13.92 23.93 7.34
C SER A 341 14.47 25.25 7.87
N VAL A 342 14.33 26.34 7.09
CA VAL A 342 14.90 27.67 7.37
C VAL A 342 13.92 28.56 8.14
N ALA A 343 12.63 28.18 8.23
CA ALA A 343 11.64 28.97 8.93
C ALA A 343 11.97 29.02 10.44
N GLU A 344 12.63 30.08 10.87
CA GLU A 344 13.03 30.40 12.26
C GLU A 344 11.87 30.40 13.28
N GLN A 345 10.64 30.16 12.84
CA GLN A 345 9.42 30.24 13.63
C GLN A 345 8.81 28.88 14.01
N LYS A 346 9.43 27.76 13.69
CA LYS A 346 8.90 26.44 14.11
C LYS A 346 9.34 26.12 15.55
N ALA A 347 8.34 25.82 16.39
CA ALA A 347 8.59 25.34 17.76
C ALA A 347 9.35 24.00 17.79
N VAL A 348 9.27 23.20 16.71
CA VAL A 348 10.02 21.94 16.55
C VAL A 348 10.66 21.92 15.15
N PRO A 349 12.00 21.74 15.04
CA PRO A 349 12.70 21.77 13.76
C PRO A 349 12.37 20.54 12.92
N LEU A 350 12.17 20.73 11.61
CA LEU A 350 12.05 19.66 10.62
C LEU A 350 13.44 19.24 10.16
N THR A 351 13.72 17.95 10.23
CA THR A 351 14.99 17.36 9.79
C THR A 351 14.79 16.61 8.49
N PHE A 352 15.63 16.85 7.47
CA PHE A 352 15.56 16.16 6.19
C PHE A 352 16.46 14.93 6.12
N ALA A 353 15.95 13.85 5.54
CA ALA A 353 16.70 12.69 5.09
C ALA A 353 16.39 12.44 3.61
N PHE A 354 17.41 12.20 2.78
CA PHE A 354 17.24 12.08 1.34
C PHE A 354 17.34 10.64 0.85
N CYS A 355 16.49 10.33 -0.14
CA CYS A 355 16.40 9.03 -0.78
C CYS A 355 17.67 8.71 -1.57
N ARG A 356 18.35 7.60 -1.21
CA ARG A 356 19.58 7.16 -1.91
C ARG A 356 19.29 6.42 -3.20
N ALA A 357 18.10 5.83 -3.33
CA ALA A 357 17.68 5.23 -4.60
C ALA A 357 17.66 6.29 -5.71
N HIS A 358 17.15 7.50 -5.44
CA HIS A 358 17.19 8.61 -6.39
C HIS A 358 18.63 9.06 -6.74
N ALA A 359 19.54 9.06 -5.76
CA ALA A 359 20.94 9.35 -6.02
C ALA A 359 21.62 8.26 -6.85
N ARG A 360 21.41 6.97 -6.49
CA ARG A 360 21.92 5.81 -7.24
C ARG A 360 21.44 5.82 -8.69
N ARG A 361 20.17 6.13 -8.92
CA ARG A 361 19.57 6.18 -10.25
C ARG A 361 20.29 7.14 -11.18
N LYS A 362 20.70 8.35 -10.70
CA LYS A 362 21.46 9.30 -11.50
C LYS A 362 22.81 8.73 -12.00
N PHE A 363 23.47 7.92 -11.19
CA PHE A 363 24.67 7.20 -11.59
C PHE A 363 24.35 6.00 -12.48
N PHE A 364 23.28 5.26 -12.18
CA PHE A 364 22.86 4.10 -12.94
C PHE A 364 22.54 4.45 -14.41
N GLU A 365 21.83 5.55 -14.66
CA GLU A 365 21.54 6.05 -16.00
C GLU A 365 22.82 6.32 -16.83
N LEU A 366 23.92 6.67 -16.15
CA LEU A 366 25.23 6.90 -16.75
C LEU A 366 26.10 5.62 -16.85
N ALA A 367 25.80 4.61 -16.04
CA ALA A 367 26.48 3.33 -15.99
C ALA A 367 25.77 2.22 -16.79
N ASP A 368 24.57 2.48 -17.33
CA ASP A 368 23.74 1.49 -18.01
C ASP A 368 24.46 0.92 -19.26
N ILE A 369 24.98 -0.29 -19.07
CA ILE A 369 25.77 -1.02 -20.05
C ILE A 369 24.92 -1.43 -21.24
N GLU A 370 23.69 -1.84 -21.04
CA GLU A 370 22.81 -2.35 -22.10
C GLU A 370 22.26 -1.25 -22.98
N ARG A 371 21.79 -0.14 -22.37
CA ARG A 371 21.31 1.02 -23.10
C ARG A 371 22.43 1.63 -23.92
N ARG A 372 23.62 1.79 -23.35
CA ARG A 372 24.79 2.33 -24.04
C ARG A 372 25.41 1.36 -25.04
N ALA A 373 25.31 0.06 -24.87
CA ALA A 373 25.71 -0.89 -25.90
C ALA A 373 24.81 -0.83 -27.15
N ARG A 374 23.51 -0.57 -26.97
CA ARG A 374 22.57 -0.29 -28.08
C ARG A 374 22.83 1.06 -28.73
N ASP A 375 23.12 2.10 -27.93
CA ASP A 375 23.44 3.45 -28.41
C ASP A 375 24.85 3.55 -28.99
N ARG A 376 25.82 2.66 -28.60
CA ARG A 376 27.15 2.56 -29.23
C ARG A 376 27.11 2.27 -30.73
N LYS A 377 26.15 1.46 -31.15
CA LYS A 377 25.90 1.26 -32.59
C LYS A 377 25.46 2.57 -33.31
N ARG A 378 25.06 3.59 -32.54
CA ARG A 378 24.50 4.83 -33.03
C ARG A 378 25.37 6.07 -32.73
N ASN A 379 26.06 6.22 -31.60
CA ASN A 379 26.75 7.44 -31.18
C ASN A 379 28.04 7.27 -30.37
N GLY A 380 28.58 6.07 -30.18
CA GLY A 380 29.94 5.84 -29.68
C GLY A 380 30.31 6.31 -28.25
N ARG A 381 29.35 6.72 -27.40
CA ARG A 381 29.66 7.22 -26.04
C ARG A 381 30.08 6.08 -25.10
N PRO A 382 31.26 6.17 -24.46
CA PRO A 382 31.74 5.14 -23.55
C PRO A 382 30.95 5.14 -22.24
N ILE A 383 30.84 3.96 -21.60
CA ILE A 383 30.31 3.81 -20.24
C ILE A 383 31.24 4.58 -19.30
N SER A 384 30.64 5.32 -18.32
CA SER A 384 31.44 5.99 -17.31
C SER A 384 31.88 4.99 -16.23
N PRO A 385 33.21 4.71 -16.10
CA PRO A 385 33.71 3.82 -15.04
C PRO A 385 33.39 4.36 -13.65
N ILE A 386 33.38 5.69 -13.49
CA ILE A 386 33.04 6.38 -12.24
C ILE A 386 31.58 6.14 -11.88
N ALA A 387 30.68 6.21 -12.84
CA ALA A 387 29.26 5.95 -12.58
C ALA A 387 29.02 4.48 -12.19
N LEU A 388 29.70 3.54 -12.84
CA LEU A 388 29.63 2.11 -12.50
C LEU A 388 30.18 1.83 -11.08
N GLU A 389 31.28 2.46 -10.71
CA GLU A 389 31.85 2.33 -9.37
C GLU A 389 30.93 2.94 -8.31
N ALA A 390 30.29 4.08 -8.60
CA ALA A 390 29.29 4.66 -7.70
C ALA A 390 28.11 3.70 -7.45
N VAL A 391 27.58 3.07 -8.50
CA VAL A 391 26.48 2.09 -8.38
C VAL A 391 26.90 0.92 -7.47
N LYS A 392 28.09 0.32 -7.66
CA LYS A 392 28.59 -0.76 -6.80
C LYS A 392 28.70 -0.36 -5.33
N ARG A 393 29.10 0.90 -5.04
CA ARG A 393 29.18 1.41 -3.67
C ARG A 393 27.80 1.58 -3.03
N PHE A 394 26.82 2.00 -3.80
CA PHE A 394 25.42 2.02 -3.34
C PHE A 394 24.91 0.62 -3.05
N ASP A 395 25.16 -0.34 -3.96
CA ASP A 395 24.69 -1.72 -3.81
C ASP A 395 25.23 -2.35 -2.52
N ALA A 396 26.50 -2.11 -2.18
CA ALA A 396 27.09 -2.57 -0.91
C ALA A 396 26.34 -2.01 0.33
N LEU A 397 25.88 -0.75 0.29
CA LEU A 397 25.09 -0.15 1.37
C LEU A 397 23.67 -0.77 1.43
N PHE A 398 23.05 -1.02 0.29
CA PHE A 398 21.74 -1.66 0.23
C PHE A 398 21.78 -3.12 0.70
N ASP A 399 22.89 -3.84 0.45
CA ASP A 399 23.08 -5.21 0.94
C ASP A 399 23.11 -5.28 2.47
N ILE A 400 23.77 -4.32 3.13
CA ILE A 400 23.76 -4.21 4.59
C ILE A 400 22.35 -3.90 5.08
N GLU A 401 21.68 -2.94 4.45
CA GLU A 401 20.35 -2.49 4.86
C GLU A 401 19.30 -3.59 4.77
N ARG A 402 19.37 -4.46 3.75
CA ARG A 402 18.50 -5.64 3.64
C ARG A 402 18.60 -6.58 4.84
N GLN A 403 19.80 -6.72 5.42
CA GLN A 403 20.04 -7.61 6.57
C GLN A 403 19.46 -7.06 7.88
N ILE A 404 19.28 -5.75 7.99
CA ILE A 404 18.83 -5.08 9.22
C ILE A 404 17.39 -4.54 9.12
N ASN A 405 16.69 -4.86 8.05
CA ASN A 405 15.29 -4.48 7.88
C ASN A 405 14.43 -5.20 8.93
N GLY A 406 13.54 -4.46 9.61
CA GLY A 406 12.71 -4.98 10.70
C GLY A 406 13.37 -5.03 12.07
N LEU A 407 14.69 -4.78 12.20
CA LEU A 407 15.34 -4.60 13.49
C LEU A 407 14.96 -3.25 14.11
N SER A 408 15.09 -3.13 15.42
CA SER A 408 14.86 -1.87 16.12
C SER A 408 15.77 -0.75 15.63
N ALA A 409 15.34 0.50 15.80
CA ALA A 409 16.13 1.66 15.40
C ALA A 409 17.55 1.66 16.04
N ALA A 410 17.68 1.22 17.29
CA ALA A 410 18.96 1.13 17.99
C ALA A 410 19.88 0.06 17.37
N GLU A 411 19.36 -1.14 17.07
CA GLU A 411 20.12 -2.21 16.43
C GLU A 411 20.56 -1.83 15.01
N ARG A 412 19.68 -1.22 14.24
CA ARG A 412 20.01 -0.69 12.90
C ARG A 412 21.14 0.34 12.99
N LEU A 413 21.06 1.26 13.94
CA LEU A 413 22.08 2.29 14.14
C LEU A 413 23.45 1.68 14.51
N ALA A 414 23.48 0.67 15.38
CA ALA A 414 24.70 -0.04 15.76
C ALA A 414 25.37 -0.71 14.54
N VAL A 415 24.62 -1.49 13.76
CA VAL A 415 25.15 -2.16 12.55
C VAL A 415 25.61 -1.15 11.50
N ARG A 416 24.86 -0.06 11.32
CA ARG A 416 25.25 1.02 10.39
C ARG A 416 26.54 1.72 10.83
N GLY A 417 26.71 1.94 12.12
CA GLY A 417 27.95 2.51 12.68
C GLY A 417 29.17 1.64 12.38
N GLU A 418 29.02 0.32 12.49
CA GLU A 418 30.09 -0.64 12.25
C GLU A 418 30.36 -0.87 10.76
N LYS A 419 29.30 -1.16 9.96
CA LYS A 419 29.45 -1.65 8.59
C LYS A 419 29.22 -0.57 7.52
N SER A 420 28.17 0.24 7.66
CA SER A 420 27.78 1.21 6.62
C SER A 420 28.59 2.50 6.68
N LYS A 421 28.92 2.98 7.87
CA LYS A 421 29.65 4.25 8.06
C LYS A 421 31.01 4.25 7.38
N PRO A 422 31.87 3.23 7.51
CA PRO A 422 33.17 3.21 6.81
C PRO A 422 33.02 3.26 5.29
N LEU A 423 32.04 2.53 4.74
CA LEU A 423 31.75 2.51 3.30
C LEU A 423 31.27 3.87 2.81
N PHE A 424 30.37 4.50 3.56
CA PHE A 424 29.80 5.80 3.19
C PHE A 424 30.82 6.94 3.32
N ASP A 425 31.65 6.95 4.36
CA ASP A 425 32.74 7.90 4.54
C ASP A 425 33.80 7.75 3.42
N ASN A 426 34.13 6.51 3.03
CA ASN A 426 35.01 6.22 1.89
C ASN A 426 34.39 6.73 0.57
N MET A 427 33.08 6.51 0.37
CA MET A 427 32.36 7.01 -0.79
C MET A 427 32.42 8.54 -0.87
N HIS A 428 32.27 9.25 0.25
CA HIS A 428 32.37 10.71 0.30
C HIS A 428 33.74 11.22 -0.16
N LYS A 429 34.80 10.64 0.41
CA LYS A 429 36.19 10.98 0.04
C LYS A 429 36.45 10.69 -1.43
N TRP A 430 35.97 9.55 -1.90
CA TRP A 430 36.09 9.15 -3.29
C TRP A 430 35.34 10.09 -4.23
N LEU A 431 34.07 10.42 -3.95
CA LEU A 431 33.27 11.36 -4.77
C LEU A 431 33.95 12.74 -4.84
N LYS A 432 34.49 13.27 -3.74
CA LYS A 432 35.21 14.55 -3.73
C LYS A 432 36.47 14.51 -4.60
N ARG A 433 37.25 13.42 -4.49
CA ARG A 433 38.45 13.23 -5.30
C ARG A 433 38.14 13.16 -6.78
N GLU A 434 37.22 12.28 -7.20
CA GLU A 434 36.83 12.13 -8.59
C GLU A 434 36.23 13.42 -9.17
N ARG A 435 35.41 14.11 -8.36
CA ARG A 435 34.82 15.41 -8.72
C ARG A 435 35.87 16.46 -9.06
N ALA A 436 36.98 16.47 -8.36
CA ALA A 436 38.06 17.44 -8.57
C ALA A 436 38.85 17.19 -9.89
N THR A 437 38.83 15.96 -10.42
CA THR A 437 39.54 15.60 -11.66
C THR A 437 38.69 15.77 -12.93
N LEU A 438 37.38 15.96 -12.78
CA LEU A 438 36.45 16.03 -13.90
C LEU A 438 36.28 17.46 -14.42
N THR A 439 36.14 17.58 -15.74
CA THR A 439 35.77 18.84 -16.41
C THR A 439 34.29 19.16 -16.16
N ARG A 440 33.94 20.45 -16.10
CA ARG A 440 32.55 20.91 -15.86
C ARG A 440 31.50 20.36 -16.85
N SER A 441 31.93 19.94 -18.03
CA SER A 441 31.09 19.35 -19.06
C SER A 441 30.78 17.86 -18.88
N SER A 442 31.39 17.22 -17.87
CA SER A 442 31.14 15.80 -17.59
C SER A 442 29.73 15.57 -17.05
N GLU A 443 28.98 14.65 -17.68
CA GLU A 443 27.61 14.30 -17.26
C GLU A 443 27.57 13.75 -15.82
N VAL A 444 28.64 13.10 -15.35
CA VAL A 444 28.72 12.50 -14.00
C VAL A 444 28.77 13.58 -12.90
N ILE A 445 29.27 14.79 -13.21
CA ILE A 445 29.31 15.89 -12.23
C ILE A 445 27.93 16.22 -11.67
N GLY A 446 26.90 16.21 -12.52
CA GLY A 446 25.53 16.46 -12.08
C GLY A 446 25.05 15.46 -11.02
N ALA A 447 25.38 14.19 -11.19
CA ALA A 447 25.05 13.14 -10.22
C ALA A 447 25.86 13.28 -8.92
N MET A 448 27.17 13.64 -9.02
CA MET A 448 28.01 13.89 -7.85
C MET A 448 27.56 15.12 -7.06
N ASP A 449 27.34 16.24 -7.76
CA ASP A 449 26.91 17.50 -7.14
C ASP A 449 25.53 17.39 -6.48
N TYR A 450 24.64 16.55 -7.03
CA TYR A 450 23.35 16.25 -6.42
C TYR A 450 23.50 15.70 -4.99
N MET A 451 24.48 14.82 -4.75
CA MET A 451 24.77 14.28 -3.43
C MET A 451 25.64 15.22 -2.59
N LEU A 452 26.76 15.69 -3.15
CA LEU A 452 27.77 16.44 -2.38
C LEU A 452 27.22 17.73 -1.80
N LYS A 453 26.32 18.42 -2.51
CA LYS A 453 25.66 19.64 -2.03
C LYS A 453 24.69 19.42 -0.86
N ARG A 454 24.23 18.18 -0.67
CA ARG A 454 23.19 17.79 0.32
C ARG A 454 23.65 16.62 1.18
N TRP A 455 24.97 16.49 1.35
CA TRP A 455 25.58 15.32 1.97
C TRP A 455 25.01 14.98 3.34
N ASP A 456 24.74 15.97 4.18
CA ASP A 456 24.23 15.79 5.55
C ASP A 456 22.85 15.09 5.55
N GLY A 457 21.98 15.44 4.63
CA GLY A 457 20.68 14.76 4.47
C GLY A 457 20.82 13.32 3.98
N PHE A 458 21.84 13.03 3.15
CA PHE A 458 22.19 11.67 2.77
C PHE A 458 22.89 10.89 3.89
N ALA A 459 23.62 11.56 4.79
CA ALA A 459 24.29 10.95 5.94
C ALA A 459 23.35 10.64 7.12
N ARG A 460 22.16 11.24 7.18
CA ARG A 460 21.24 11.17 8.31
C ARG A 460 20.91 9.75 8.79
N PHE A 461 20.93 8.75 7.90
CA PHE A 461 20.69 7.34 8.27
C PHE A 461 21.76 6.76 9.20
N LEU A 462 22.96 7.36 9.25
CA LEU A 462 24.04 6.99 10.17
C LEU A 462 23.87 7.62 11.57
N GLU A 463 22.95 8.58 11.69
CA GLU A 463 22.66 9.30 12.93
C GLU A 463 21.36 8.84 13.57
N ASP A 464 20.42 8.33 12.75
CA ASP A 464 19.10 7.88 13.19
C ASP A 464 18.71 6.55 12.54
N GLY A 465 18.50 5.53 13.36
CA GLY A 465 18.13 4.19 12.92
C GLY A 465 16.75 4.09 12.26
N ARG A 466 15.87 5.08 12.46
CA ARG A 466 14.52 5.13 11.85
C ARG A 466 14.57 5.54 10.39
N VAL A 467 15.60 6.23 9.94
CA VAL A 467 15.77 6.66 8.55
C VAL A 467 15.98 5.43 7.65
N CYS A 468 15.23 5.35 6.55
CA CYS A 468 15.40 4.33 5.51
C CYS A 468 16.40 4.80 4.43
N LEU A 469 16.98 3.89 3.64
CA LEU A 469 17.79 4.28 2.49
C LEU A 469 16.95 4.81 1.34
N THR A 470 15.69 4.39 1.24
CA THR A 470 14.77 4.70 0.13
C THR A 470 13.54 5.47 0.59
N ASN A 471 12.87 6.13 -0.34
CA ASN A 471 11.57 6.77 -0.16
C ASN A 471 10.41 5.92 -0.72
N ASN A 472 10.63 4.61 -0.89
CA ASN A 472 9.71 3.71 -1.57
C ASN A 472 8.30 3.68 -0.95
N ALA A 473 8.15 3.92 0.35
CA ALA A 473 6.84 3.97 0.99
C ALA A 473 5.94 5.06 0.38
N ALA A 474 6.47 6.28 0.16
CA ALA A 474 5.73 7.34 -0.50
C ALA A 474 5.52 7.06 -2.00
N GLU A 475 6.53 6.52 -2.68
CA GLU A 475 6.45 6.16 -4.10
C GLU A 475 5.39 5.07 -4.35
N ARG A 476 5.35 4.01 -3.52
CA ARG A 476 4.29 2.97 -3.56
C ARG A 476 2.91 3.57 -3.33
N ALA A 477 2.78 4.51 -2.39
CA ALA A 477 1.52 5.18 -2.10
C ALA A 477 1.01 6.00 -3.32
N LEU A 478 1.91 6.63 -4.07
CA LEU A 478 1.55 7.40 -5.28
C LEU A 478 1.32 6.55 -6.52
N ARG A 479 1.78 5.29 -6.54
CA ARG A 479 1.70 4.40 -7.71
C ARG A 479 0.27 4.22 -8.23
N GLY A 480 -0.71 4.03 -7.34
CA GLY A 480 -2.12 3.90 -7.72
C GLY A 480 -2.62 5.11 -8.51
N ILE A 481 -2.23 6.32 -8.12
CA ILE A 481 -2.59 7.56 -8.82
C ILE A 481 -1.90 7.65 -10.18
N ALA A 482 -0.60 7.37 -10.22
CA ALA A 482 0.21 7.45 -11.44
C ALA A 482 -0.32 6.52 -12.54
N LEU A 483 -0.76 5.32 -12.18
CA LEU A 483 -1.39 4.35 -13.08
C LEU A 483 -2.84 4.73 -13.40
N GLY A 484 -3.64 5.04 -12.38
CA GLY A 484 -5.07 5.28 -12.49
C GLY A 484 -5.44 6.54 -13.27
N ARG A 485 -4.59 7.59 -13.24
CA ARG A 485 -4.85 8.85 -13.98
C ARG A 485 -5.02 8.65 -15.49
N ARG A 486 -4.54 7.55 -16.06
CA ARG A 486 -4.77 7.21 -17.47
C ARG A 486 -6.23 6.79 -17.74
N ASN A 487 -6.92 6.25 -16.75
CA ASN A 487 -8.31 5.82 -16.88
C ASN A 487 -9.30 6.97 -16.80
N TRP A 488 -9.03 7.98 -15.96
CA TRP A 488 -9.94 9.11 -15.70
C TRP A 488 -9.44 10.46 -16.21
N THR A 489 -8.31 10.52 -16.88
CA THR A 489 -7.75 11.64 -17.65
C THR A 489 -7.48 12.91 -16.84
N PHE A 490 -8.44 13.41 -16.05
CA PHE A 490 -8.33 14.61 -15.22
C PHE A 490 -9.32 14.61 -14.03
N ALA A 491 -9.01 15.37 -12.99
CA ALA A 491 -9.97 15.77 -11.97
C ALA A 491 -10.86 16.88 -12.52
N GLY A 492 -12.20 16.77 -12.35
CA GLY A 492 -13.15 17.70 -12.93
C GLY A 492 -13.07 19.14 -12.39
N SER A 493 -12.41 19.35 -11.26
CA SER A 493 -12.17 20.65 -10.61
C SER A 493 -11.14 20.49 -9.49
N GLN A 494 -10.64 21.59 -8.90
CA GLN A 494 -9.83 21.55 -7.67
C GLN A 494 -10.56 20.81 -6.56
N ARG A 495 -11.83 21.11 -6.31
CA ARG A 495 -12.66 20.40 -5.33
C ARG A 495 -12.76 18.90 -5.62
N GLY A 496 -12.74 18.50 -6.90
CA GLY A 496 -12.69 17.09 -7.29
C GLY A 496 -11.33 16.43 -6.96
N ALA A 497 -10.24 17.17 -7.09
CA ALA A 497 -8.91 16.73 -6.69
C ALA A 497 -8.79 16.63 -5.15
N ASP A 498 -9.36 17.57 -4.40
CA ASP A 498 -9.40 17.54 -2.93
C ASP A 498 -10.18 16.32 -2.41
N ARG A 499 -11.33 16.01 -3.03
CA ARG A 499 -12.10 14.79 -2.74
C ARG A 499 -11.31 13.53 -3.05
N ALA A 500 -10.55 13.54 -4.15
CA ALA A 500 -9.68 12.42 -4.49
C ALA A 500 -8.61 12.23 -3.42
N ALA A 501 -7.98 13.29 -2.92
CA ALA A 501 -6.99 13.24 -1.85
C ALA A 501 -7.56 12.60 -0.58
N VAL A 502 -8.77 13.01 -0.15
CA VAL A 502 -9.45 12.41 1.01
C VAL A 502 -9.68 10.91 0.78
N MET A 503 -10.25 10.53 -0.35
CA MET A 503 -10.56 9.12 -0.62
C MET A 503 -9.32 8.25 -0.79
N LEU A 504 -8.25 8.80 -1.37
CA LEU A 504 -6.95 8.13 -1.48
C LEU A 504 -6.34 7.88 -0.09
N THR A 505 -6.44 8.84 0.83
CA THR A 505 -6.04 8.67 2.24
C THR A 505 -6.73 7.46 2.85
N LEU A 506 -8.04 7.38 2.75
CA LEU A 506 -8.85 6.32 3.33
C LEU A 506 -8.53 4.94 2.71
N ILE A 507 -8.56 4.86 1.38
CA ILE A 507 -8.39 3.60 0.65
C ILE A 507 -6.94 3.09 0.74
N THR A 508 -5.95 3.98 0.64
CA THR A 508 -4.55 3.57 0.74
C THR A 508 -4.21 3.11 2.16
N THR A 509 -4.72 3.80 3.18
CA THR A 509 -4.53 3.38 4.57
C THR A 509 -5.17 2.01 4.85
N CYS A 510 -6.36 1.72 4.30
CA CYS A 510 -6.93 0.38 4.35
C CYS A 510 -5.97 -0.66 3.73
N ARG A 511 -5.47 -0.39 2.53
CA ARG A 511 -4.55 -1.30 1.81
C ARG A 511 -3.23 -1.54 2.55
N LEU A 512 -2.68 -0.52 3.18
CA LEU A 512 -1.47 -0.63 3.99
C LEU A 512 -1.65 -1.52 5.22
N ASN A 513 -2.90 -1.70 5.68
CA ASN A 513 -3.27 -2.54 6.81
C ASN A 513 -3.98 -3.84 6.40
N ASP A 514 -3.92 -4.24 5.11
CA ASP A 514 -4.58 -5.43 4.56
C ASP A 514 -6.10 -5.48 4.82
N VAL A 515 -6.77 -4.31 4.85
CA VAL A 515 -8.20 -4.16 5.07
C VAL A 515 -8.93 -4.06 3.73
N ASP A 516 -10.02 -4.82 3.56
CA ASP A 516 -10.92 -4.64 2.42
C ASP A 516 -11.55 -3.23 2.45
N SER A 517 -11.03 -2.35 1.63
CA SER A 517 -11.43 -0.94 1.58
C SER A 517 -12.90 -0.76 1.24
N LYS A 518 -13.50 -1.64 0.44
CA LYS A 518 -14.92 -1.54 0.05
C LYS A 518 -15.85 -1.95 1.19
N ALA A 519 -15.55 -3.08 1.83
CA ALA A 519 -16.30 -3.55 2.99
C ALA A 519 -16.19 -2.56 4.17
N TRP A 520 -14.99 -2.04 4.40
CA TRP A 520 -14.74 -1.02 5.41
C TRP A 520 -15.54 0.27 5.14
N LEU A 521 -15.51 0.80 3.90
CA LEU A 521 -16.28 1.99 3.52
C LEU A 521 -17.78 1.79 3.73
N ALA A 522 -18.33 0.62 3.40
CA ALA A 522 -19.74 0.31 3.56
C ALA A 522 -20.16 0.34 5.03
N ASP A 523 -19.38 -0.28 5.90
CA ASP A 523 -19.62 -0.32 7.34
C ASP A 523 -19.47 1.06 7.98
N VAL A 524 -18.39 1.79 7.65
CA VAL A 524 -18.16 3.15 8.18
C VAL A 524 -19.30 4.09 7.78
N LEU A 525 -19.72 4.10 6.51
CA LEU A 525 -20.82 4.95 6.04
C LEU A 525 -22.16 4.59 6.67
N ALA A 526 -22.35 3.34 7.06
CA ALA A 526 -23.56 2.91 7.77
C ALA A 526 -23.58 3.37 9.24
N ARG A 527 -22.43 3.46 9.91
CA ARG A 527 -22.34 3.67 11.37
C ARG A 527 -21.85 5.02 11.82
N ILE A 528 -21.15 5.78 10.96
CA ILE A 528 -20.41 6.99 11.37
C ILE A 528 -21.28 8.04 12.05
N ALA A 529 -22.55 8.12 11.69
CA ALA A 529 -23.47 9.09 12.27
C ALA A 529 -23.99 8.73 13.65
N ASP A 530 -24.06 7.44 13.93
CA ASP A 530 -24.59 6.92 15.19
C ASP A 530 -23.49 6.80 16.26
N LEU A 531 -22.22 6.97 15.87
CA LEU A 531 -21.09 6.87 16.79
C LEU A 531 -20.79 8.23 17.44
N PRO A 532 -20.70 8.29 18.78
CA PRO A 532 -20.18 9.46 19.46
C PRO A 532 -18.77 9.83 18.98
N VAL A 533 -18.45 11.12 18.95
CA VAL A 533 -17.14 11.64 18.49
C VAL A 533 -15.96 10.95 19.22
N ALA A 534 -16.12 10.67 20.52
CA ALA A 534 -15.10 9.99 21.31
C ALA A 534 -14.81 8.54 20.86
N ARG A 535 -15.74 7.92 20.12
CA ARG A 535 -15.61 6.54 19.62
C ARG A 535 -15.26 6.44 18.13
N LEU A 536 -15.07 7.54 17.43
CA LEU A 536 -14.74 7.54 15.99
C LEU A 536 -13.42 6.83 15.69
N ASN A 537 -12.50 6.73 16.66
CA ASN A 537 -11.27 5.94 16.52
C ASN A 537 -11.54 4.45 16.17
N GLU A 538 -12.69 3.91 16.60
CA GLU A 538 -13.13 2.55 16.30
C GLU A 538 -13.35 2.30 14.80
N LEU A 539 -13.49 3.35 14.02
CA LEU A 539 -13.64 3.31 12.56
C LEU A 539 -12.31 3.31 11.82
N LEU A 540 -11.18 3.54 12.50
CA LEU A 540 -9.86 3.46 11.86
C LEU A 540 -9.64 2.06 11.29
N PRO A 541 -9.02 1.92 10.10
CA PRO A 541 -8.92 0.63 9.40
C PRO A 541 -8.37 -0.51 10.27
N TRP A 542 -7.31 -0.28 11.02
CA TRP A 542 -6.67 -1.28 11.90
C TRP A 542 -7.53 -1.66 13.12
N GLU A 543 -8.27 -0.69 13.70
CA GLU A 543 -9.20 -0.96 14.80
C GLU A 543 -10.43 -1.75 14.32
N TRP A 544 -10.96 -1.36 13.17
CA TRP A 544 -12.06 -2.05 12.52
C TRP A 544 -11.73 -3.52 12.20
N GLN A 545 -10.53 -3.78 11.66
CA GLN A 545 -10.09 -5.14 11.37
C GLN A 545 -9.96 -5.98 12.63
N SER A 546 -9.32 -5.42 13.67
CA SER A 546 -9.14 -6.11 14.96
C SER A 546 -10.48 -6.52 15.58
N ARG A 547 -11.49 -5.66 15.50
CA ARG A 547 -12.85 -5.96 15.98
C ARG A 547 -13.53 -7.05 15.18
N ARG A 548 -13.48 -6.99 13.85
CA ARG A 548 -14.07 -8.03 13.01
C ARG A 548 -13.45 -9.40 13.25
N LEU A 549 -12.14 -9.43 13.43
CA LEU A 549 -11.45 -10.68 13.78
C LEU A 549 -11.92 -11.22 15.14
N ALA A 550 -12.09 -10.35 16.13
CA ALA A 550 -12.60 -10.74 17.45
C ALA A 550 -14.06 -11.24 17.40
N GLU A 551 -14.92 -10.55 16.63
CA GLU A 551 -16.32 -10.94 16.43
C GLU A 551 -16.44 -12.29 15.71
N ASN A 552 -15.65 -12.51 14.66
CA ASN A 552 -15.61 -13.78 13.93
C ASN A 552 -15.14 -14.93 14.84
N LEU A 553 -14.11 -14.70 15.65
CA LEU A 553 -13.60 -15.68 16.61
C LEU A 553 -14.66 -16.03 17.68
N ALA A 554 -15.34 -15.01 18.22
CA ALA A 554 -16.42 -15.21 19.17
C ALA A 554 -17.59 -16.01 18.57
N SER A 555 -17.96 -15.74 17.32
CA SER A 555 -19.01 -16.48 16.60
C SER A 555 -18.62 -17.92 16.33
N GLN A 556 -17.36 -18.20 16.01
CA GLN A 556 -16.84 -19.57 15.82
C GLN A 556 -16.76 -20.37 17.13
N LEU A 557 -16.54 -19.69 18.26
CA LEU A 557 -16.53 -20.34 19.58
C LEU A 557 -17.94 -20.60 20.12
N ALA A 558 -18.95 -19.87 19.60
CA ALA A 558 -20.34 -20.00 20.00
C ALA A 558 -21.13 -21.00 19.13
N ALA A 559 -20.60 -21.38 17.96
CA ALA A 559 -21.15 -22.38 17.04
C ALA A 559 -20.57 -23.78 17.32
#